data_5a004f49e91167d02b995de5101e91ba
#
_entry.id   5a004f49e91167d02b995de5101e91ba
#
_cell.length_a   1.000
_cell.length_b   1.000
_cell.length_c   1.000
_cell.angle_alpha   90.00
_cell.angle_beta   90.00
_cell.angle_gamma   90.00
#
_symmetry.space_group_name_H-M   'P 1'
#
loop_
_entity.id
_entity.type
_entity.pdbx_description
1 polymer ?
#
loop_
_entity_poly.entity_id
_entity_poly.type
_entity_poly.pdbx_seq_one_letter_code
_entity_poly.pdbx_strand_id
1 'polypeptide(L)'
;ALERAQMQLSTGLKVDKPSEDPGRANRILDLKANIAQSEQFVSNTEHSEALMNVSNGAYQGVSDVLFRAQDLAHMAMSDTNSSSDYKYYAAEIGQLIESVLDMVNIDFAGTPLFAGTKTEGVAFETQRGSTTPSLVNMPF
;
A
#
# COMPACT_ATOMS: atom_id res chain seq x y z
N ALA A 1 -30.96 21.27 43.53
CA ALA A 1 -30.45 19.87 43.64
C ALA A 1 -31.13 18.94 42.62
N LEU A 2 -32.47 18.99 42.48
CA LEU A 2 -33.25 18.11 41.61
C LEU A 2 -32.95 18.35 40.11
N GLU A 3 -32.87 19.60 39.67
CA GLU A 3 -32.52 19.94 38.27
C GLU A 3 -31.16 19.44 37.85
N ARG A 4 -30.16 19.48 38.73
CA ARG A 4 -28.82 18.97 38.51
C ARG A 4 -28.83 17.44 38.31
N ALA A 5 -29.60 16.73 39.15
CA ALA A 5 -29.74 15.30 39.02
C ALA A 5 -30.44 14.87 37.72
N GLN A 6 -31.47 15.64 37.32
CA GLN A 6 -32.16 15.43 36.05
C GLN A 6 -31.26 15.69 34.82
N MET A 7 -30.44 16.73 34.88
CA MET A 7 -29.49 17.05 33.79
C MET A 7 -28.39 15.99 33.68
N GLN A 8 -27.85 15.54 34.82
CA GLN A 8 -26.86 14.44 34.84
C GLN A 8 -27.42 13.12 34.35
N LEU A 9 -28.67 12.81 34.65
CA LEU A 9 -29.38 11.66 34.12
C LEU A 9 -29.66 11.73 32.63
N SER A 10 -29.99 12.93 32.14
CA SER A 10 -30.27 13.16 30.71
C SER A 10 -29.02 13.17 29.85
N THR A 11 -27.91 13.75 30.34
CA THR A 11 -26.63 13.85 29.60
C THR A 11 -25.71 12.67 29.83
N GLY A 12 -25.91 11.88 30.89
CA GLY A 12 -25.00 10.82 31.33
C GLY A 12 -23.65 11.35 31.83
N LEU A 13 -23.49 12.67 31.94
CA LEU A 13 -22.24 13.34 32.33
C LEU A 13 -22.33 13.83 33.77
N LYS A 14 -21.33 13.51 34.58
CA LYS A 14 -21.24 13.95 35.98
C LYS A 14 -20.78 15.41 36.11
N VAL A 15 -20.11 15.95 35.12
CA VAL A 15 -19.63 17.33 35.00
C VAL A 15 -20.07 17.87 33.62
N ASP A 16 -21.02 18.79 33.63
CA ASP A 16 -21.55 19.40 32.38
C ASP A 16 -20.86 20.72 32.04
N LYS A 17 -20.39 21.45 33.05
CA LYS A 17 -19.71 22.73 32.87
C LYS A 17 -18.34 22.75 33.52
N PRO A 18 -17.28 23.20 32.81
CA PRO A 18 -15.93 23.31 33.35
C PRO A 18 -15.85 24.18 34.64
N SER A 19 -16.80 25.13 34.82
CA SER A 19 -16.88 26.01 35.98
C SER A 19 -17.35 25.29 37.25
N GLU A 20 -17.90 24.09 37.18
CA GLU A 20 -18.41 23.36 38.34
C GLU A 20 -17.32 22.59 39.08
N ASP A 21 -16.37 22.01 38.33
CA ASP A 21 -15.19 21.35 38.86
C ASP A 21 -14.07 21.43 37.85
N PRO A 22 -13.22 22.48 37.92
CA PRO A 22 -12.15 22.70 36.95
C PRO A 22 -11.09 21.60 36.98
N GLY A 23 -10.86 20.95 38.09
CA GLY A 23 -9.90 19.84 38.20
C GLY A 23 -10.36 18.59 37.44
N ARG A 24 -11.64 18.26 37.56
CA ARG A 24 -12.21 17.14 36.79
C ARG A 24 -12.37 17.48 35.32
N ALA A 25 -12.74 18.73 35.00
CA ALA A 25 -12.84 19.20 33.62
C ALA A 25 -11.51 19.07 32.87
N ASN A 26 -10.40 19.51 33.48
CA ASN A 26 -9.07 19.35 32.93
C ASN A 26 -8.69 17.87 32.71
N ARG A 27 -8.98 17.01 33.69
CA ARG A 27 -8.71 15.56 33.55
C ARG A 27 -9.55 14.91 32.43
N ILE A 28 -10.78 15.35 32.23
CA ILE A 28 -11.62 14.88 31.11
C ILE A 28 -11.02 15.33 29.75
N LEU A 29 -10.52 16.55 29.67
CA LEU A 29 -9.85 17.06 28.46
C LEU A 29 -8.57 16.27 28.15
N ASP A 30 -7.75 16.01 29.18
CA ASP A 30 -6.53 15.19 29.03
C ASP A 30 -6.85 13.78 28.56
N LEU A 31 -7.88 13.15 29.15
CA LEU A 31 -8.33 11.82 28.73
C LEU A 31 -8.88 11.80 27.30
N LYS A 32 -9.64 12.83 26.90
CA LYS A 32 -10.12 12.97 25.53
C LYS A 32 -8.98 13.15 24.54
N ALA A 33 -7.96 13.95 24.89
CA ALA A 33 -6.78 14.12 24.07
C ALA A 33 -6.03 12.79 23.90
N ASN A 34 -5.86 12.02 24.98
CA ASN A 34 -5.21 10.70 24.93
C ASN A 34 -6.02 9.70 24.09
N ILE A 35 -7.35 9.71 24.19
CA ILE A 35 -8.23 8.88 23.36
C ILE A 35 -8.06 9.25 21.88
N ALA A 36 -8.15 10.54 21.53
CA ALA A 36 -8.00 11.01 20.16
C ALA A 36 -6.61 10.65 19.58
N GLN A 37 -5.56 10.73 20.40
CA GLN A 37 -4.22 10.29 20.00
C GLN A 37 -4.17 8.78 19.76
N SER A 38 -4.80 7.98 20.63
CA SER A 38 -4.87 6.54 20.46
C SER A 38 -5.66 6.13 19.22
N GLU A 39 -6.79 6.79 18.96
CA GLU A 39 -7.58 6.60 17.74
C GLU A 39 -6.76 6.94 16.48
N GLN A 40 -5.95 8.00 16.52
CA GLN A 40 -5.04 8.34 15.41
C GLN A 40 -3.97 7.25 15.20
N PHE A 41 -3.42 6.68 16.28
CA PHE A 41 -2.46 5.58 16.16
C PHE A 41 -3.11 4.33 15.56
N VAL A 42 -4.33 4.00 15.94
CA VAL A 42 -5.08 2.88 15.32
C VAL A 42 -5.27 3.14 13.83
N SER A 43 -5.74 4.32 13.45
CA SER A 43 -5.92 4.68 12.04
C SER A 43 -4.61 4.62 11.24
N ASN A 44 -3.50 5.11 11.80
CA ASN A 44 -2.19 5.02 11.16
C ASN A 44 -1.73 3.55 10.99
N THR A 45 -2.04 2.70 11.97
CA THR A 45 -1.70 1.27 11.90
C THR A 45 -2.52 0.55 10.82
N GLU A 46 -3.82 0.82 10.75
CA GLU A 46 -4.70 0.29 9.70
C GLU A 46 -4.24 0.72 8.30
N HIS A 47 -3.85 1.99 8.14
CA HIS A 47 -3.30 2.48 6.88
C HIS A 47 -1.99 1.77 6.51
N SER A 48 -1.10 1.58 7.48
CA SER A 48 0.18 0.87 7.28
C SER A 48 -0.04 -0.61 6.93
N GLU A 49 -1.01 -1.26 7.58
CA GLU A 49 -1.40 -2.64 7.27
C GLU A 49 -1.93 -2.76 5.83
N ALA A 50 -2.81 -1.85 5.42
CA ALA A 50 -3.31 -1.82 4.05
C ALA A 50 -2.17 -1.64 3.03
N LEU A 51 -1.24 -0.72 3.28
CA LEU A 51 -0.04 -0.51 2.45
C LEU A 51 0.81 -1.79 2.34
N MET A 52 1.06 -2.45 3.47
CA MET A 52 1.84 -3.70 3.49
C MET A 52 1.14 -4.83 2.75
N ASN A 53 -0.18 -4.94 2.86
CA ASN A 53 -0.95 -5.95 2.16
C ASN A 53 -0.90 -5.76 0.64
N VAL A 54 -1.03 -4.52 0.15
CA VAL A 54 -0.89 -4.21 -1.28
C VAL A 54 0.53 -4.50 -1.76
N SER A 55 1.55 -4.10 -0.99
CA SER A 55 2.95 -4.38 -1.31
C SER A 55 3.23 -5.88 -1.41
N ASN A 56 2.73 -6.66 -0.44
CA ASN A 56 2.90 -8.10 -0.42
C ASN A 56 2.22 -8.78 -1.61
N GLY A 57 1.02 -8.32 -1.98
CA GLY A 57 0.34 -8.79 -3.18
C GLY A 57 1.14 -8.54 -4.46
N ALA A 58 1.73 -7.36 -4.61
CA ALA A 58 2.59 -7.04 -5.74
C ALA A 58 3.85 -7.93 -5.78
N TYR A 59 4.51 -8.13 -4.64
CA TYR A 59 5.69 -9.02 -4.57
C TYR A 59 5.35 -10.47 -4.90
N GLN A 60 4.22 -10.98 -4.43
CA GLN A 60 3.76 -12.34 -4.78
C GLN A 60 3.49 -12.46 -6.28
N GLY A 61 2.79 -11.49 -6.87
CA GLY A 61 2.54 -11.47 -8.30
C GLY A 61 3.83 -11.42 -9.13
N VAL A 62 4.79 -10.59 -8.77
CA VAL A 62 6.11 -10.54 -9.43
C VAL A 62 6.84 -11.88 -9.29
N SER A 63 6.78 -12.52 -8.11
CA SER A 63 7.38 -13.84 -7.89
C SER A 63 6.78 -14.89 -8.82
N ASP A 64 5.46 -14.93 -8.96
CA ASP A 64 4.75 -15.87 -9.82
C ASP A 64 5.15 -15.69 -11.30
N VAL A 65 5.26 -14.42 -11.73
CA VAL A 65 5.72 -14.09 -13.09
C VAL A 65 7.16 -14.55 -13.31
N LEU A 66 8.05 -14.38 -12.33
CA LEU A 66 9.44 -14.85 -12.42
C LEU A 66 9.53 -16.38 -12.51
N PHE A 67 8.72 -17.12 -11.75
CA PHE A 67 8.64 -18.57 -11.90
C PHE A 67 8.15 -18.97 -13.29
N ARG A 68 7.14 -18.30 -13.82
CA ARG A 68 6.68 -18.56 -15.19
C ARG A 68 7.75 -18.26 -16.23
N ALA A 69 8.49 -17.16 -16.08
CA ALA A 69 9.60 -16.83 -16.97
C ALA A 69 10.72 -17.89 -16.90
N GLN A 70 11.01 -18.42 -15.70
CA GLN A 70 11.95 -19.53 -15.51
C GLN A 70 11.49 -20.79 -16.22
N ASP A 71 10.21 -21.15 -16.14
CA ASP A 71 9.66 -22.31 -16.85
C ASP A 71 9.79 -22.16 -18.36
N LEU A 72 9.49 -20.96 -18.90
CA LEU A 72 9.67 -20.68 -20.33
C LEU A 72 11.15 -20.78 -20.75
N ALA A 73 12.06 -20.29 -19.92
CA ALA A 73 13.49 -20.45 -20.18
C ALA A 73 13.92 -21.92 -20.22
N HIS A 74 13.41 -22.75 -19.30
CA HIS A 74 13.68 -24.19 -19.32
C HIS A 74 13.10 -24.87 -20.56
N MET A 75 11.88 -24.53 -20.97
CA MET A 75 11.30 -25.03 -22.22
C MET A 75 12.12 -24.62 -23.44
N ALA A 76 12.62 -23.39 -23.47
CA ALA A 76 13.44 -22.87 -24.56
C ALA A 76 14.83 -23.54 -24.67
N MET A 77 15.32 -24.20 -23.62
CA MET A 77 16.61 -24.92 -23.63
C MET A 77 16.56 -26.28 -24.37
N SER A 78 15.37 -26.74 -24.77
CA SER A 78 15.23 -27.99 -25.48
C SER A 78 15.68 -27.90 -26.94
N ASP A 79 16.54 -28.80 -27.39
CA ASP A 79 17.02 -28.86 -28.77
C ASP A 79 15.92 -29.25 -29.79
N THR A 80 14.72 -29.66 -29.31
CA THR A 80 13.58 -30.01 -30.14
C THR A 80 12.71 -28.82 -30.55
N ASN A 81 13.00 -27.62 -30.05
CA ASN A 81 12.23 -26.44 -30.35
C ASN A 81 12.40 -25.96 -31.80
N SER A 82 11.28 -25.62 -32.41
CA SER A 82 11.27 -24.98 -33.73
C SER A 82 11.45 -23.45 -33.59
N SER A 83 11.76 -22.79 -34.70
CA SER A 83 11.86 -21.31 -34.71
C SER A 83 10.52 -20.63 -34.40
N SER A 84 9.39 -21.30 -34.58
CA SER A 84 8.07 -20.80 -34.16
C SER A 84 7.90 -20.88 -32.64
N ASP A 85 8.40 -21.92 -31.99
CA ASP A 85 8.31 -22.08 -30.54
C ASP A 85 9.09 -20.96 -29.82
N TYR A 86 10.27 -20.63 -30.30
CA TYR A 86 11.04 -19.48 -29.76
C TYR A 86 10.28 -18.15 -29.90
N LYS A 87 9.54 -17.96 -31.00
CA LYS A 87 8.72 -16.72 -31.17
C LYS A 87 7.57 -16.68 -30.15
N TYR A 88 6.93 -17.82 -29.86
CA TYR A 88 5.89 -17.91 -28.83
C TYR A 88 6.47 -17.60 -27.45
N TYR A 89 7.61 -18.20 -27.10
CA TYR A 89 8.25 -17.92 -25.82
C TYR A 89 8.65 -16.45 -25.69
N ALA A 90 9.21 -15.85 -26.74
CA ALA A 90 9.56 -14.44 -26.74
C ALA A 90 8.35 -13.51 -26.60
N ALA A 91 7.23 -13.83 -27.24
CA ALA A 91 5.98 -13.09 -27.11
C ALA A 91 5.40 -13.19 -25.69
N GLU A 92 5.43 -14.39 -25.10
CA GLU A 92 4.96 -14.61 -23.74
C GLU A 92 5.85 -13.87 -22.72
N ILE A 93 7.16 -13.93 -22.86
CA ILE A 93 8.11 -13.15 -22.02
C ILE A 93 7.80 -11.65 -22.15
N GLY A 94 7.49 -11.14 -23.34
CA GLY A 94 7.08 -9.75 -23.53
C GLY A 94 5.83 -9.39 -22.72
N GLN A 95 4.83 -10.26 -22.69
CA GLN A 95 3.63 -10.07 -21.88
C GLN A 95 3.91 -10.15 -20.38
N LEU A 96 4.79 -11.05 -19.95
CA LEU A 96 5.21 -11.15 -18.57
C LEU A 96 5.92 -9.89 -18.08
N ILE A 97 6.76 -9.27 -18.92
CA ILE A 97 7.41 -7.99 -18.61
C ILE A 97 6.37 -6.87 -18.41
N GLU A 98 5.37 -6.76 -19.29
CA GLU A 98 4.31 -5.77 -19.14
C GLU A 98 3.51 -6.04 -17.84
N SER A 99 3.21 -7.30 -17.53
CA SER A 99 2.53 -7.66 -16.28
C SER A 99 3.33 -7.28 -15.02
N VAL A 100 4.65 -7.46 -15.03
CA VAL A 100 5.51 -7.00 -13.94
C VAL A 100 5.47 -5.49 -13.81
N LEU A 101 5.51 -4.76 -14.94
CA LEU A 101 5.43 -3.30 -14.93
C LEU A 101 4.12 -2.80 -14.32
N ASP A 102 3.00 -3.43 -14.65
CA ASP A 102 1.72 -3.09 -14.05
C ASP A 102 1.72 -3.32 -12.53
N MET A 103 2.33 -4.42 -12.07
CA MET A 103 2.42 -4.74 -10.65
C MET A 103 3.36 -3.82 -9.87
N VAL A 104 4.48 -3.37 -10.48
CA VAL A 104 5.42 -2.46 -9.81
C VAL A 104 5.04 -0.99 -9.94
N ASN A 105 4.10 -0.66 -10.80
CA ASN A 105 3.54 0.70 -10.96
C ASN A 105 2.19 0.86 -10.25
N ILE A 106 1.86 -0.04 -9.32
CA ILE A 106 0.61 0.06 -8.56
C ILE A 106 0.63 1.29 -7.64
N ASP A 107 -0.51 1.99 -7.59
CA ASP A 107 -0.73 3.13 -6.72
C ASP A 107 -1.45 2.73 -5.44
N PHE A 108 -1.07 3.35 -4.33
CA PHE A 108 -1.78 3.27 -3.06
C PHE A 108 -2.19 4.68 -2.62
N ALA A 109 -3.49 4.91 -2.49
CA ALA A 109 -4.08 6.21 -2.14
C ALA A 109 -3.60 7.36 -3.06
N GLY A 110 -3.39 7.08 -4.35
CA GLY A 110 -2.96 8.07 -5.35
C GLY A 110 -1.46 8.37 -5.34
N THR A 111 -0.67 7.57 -4.64
CA THR A 111 0.79 7.69 -4.63
C THR A 111 1.41 6.37 -5.12
N PRO A 112 2.37 6.41 -6.06
CA PRO A 112 3.04 5.21 -6.53
C PRO A 112 3.76 4.49 -5.39
N LEU A 113 3.47 3.20 -5.22
CA LEU A 113 3.93 2.41 -4.08
C LEU A 113 5.46 2.21 -4.08
N PHE A 114 6.06 2.04 -5.25
CA PHE A 114 7.48 1.70 -5.42
C PHE A 114 8.32 2.84 -6.01
N ALA A 115 7.80 4.06 -6.07
CA ALA A 115 8.52 5.21 -6.62
C ALA A 115 9.48 5.89 -5.63
N GLY A 116 9.65 5.33 -4.43
CA GLY A 116 10.51 5.90 -3.39
C GLY A 116 10.00 7.26 -2.90
N THR A 117 10.77 8.31 -3.10
CA THR A 117 10.41 9.69 -2.69
C THR A 117 9.59 10.45 -3.72
N LYS A 118 9.36 9.88 -4.91
CA LYS A 118 8.52 10.50 -5.93
C LYS A 118 7.05 10.26 -5.61
N THR A 119 6.28 11.33 -5.61
CA THR A 119 4.84 11.31 -5.34
C THR A 119 3.98 11.34 -6.59
N GLU A 120 4.58 11.55 -7.77
CA GLU A 120 3.90 11.66 -9.05
C GLU A 120 4.64 10.90 -10.14
N GLY A 121 3.89 10.39 -11.12
CA GLY A 121 4.41 9.66 -12.27
C GLY A 121 4.57 8.17 -12.04
N VAL A 122 5.03 7.46 -13.07
CA VAL A 122 5.28 6.01 -12.99
C VAL A 122 6.61 5.73 -12.32
N ALA A 123 6.68 4.67 -11.50
CA ALA A 123 7.90 4.26 -10.82
C ALA A 123 8.91 3.64 -11.80
N PHE A 124 8.41 2.86 -12.77
CA PHE A 124 9.22 2.10 -13.73
C PHE A 124 8.68 2.25 -15.15
N GLU A 125 9.58 2.39 -16.10
CA GLU A 125 9.26 2.45 -17.54
C GLU A 125 10.16 1.49 -18.31
N THR A 126 9.63 0.86 -19.37
CA THR A 126 10.48 0.15 -20.33
C THR A 126 10.93 1.11 -21.42
N GLN A 127 12.21 1.13 -21.72
CA GLN A 127 12.72 1.76 -22.95
C GLN A 127 12.47 0.84 -24.15
N ARG A 128 11.33 1.01 -24.83
CA ARG A 128 11.08 0.40 -26.13
C ARG A 128 11.95 1.11 -27.18
N GLY A 129 13.07 0.52 -27.54
CA GLY A 129 13.93 1.06 -28.63
C GLY A 129 15.41 0.74 -28.48
N SER A 130 15.85 0.25 -27.33
CA SER A 130 17.20 -0.32 -27.16
C SER A 130 17.07 -1.84 -27.21
N THR A 131 17.95 -2.50 -27.98
CA THR A 131 18.04 -3.96 -28.07
C THR A 131 18.44 -4.65 -26.76
N THR A 132 18.57 -3.88 -25.71
CA THR A 132 18.74 -4.34 -24.31
C THR A 132 17.67 -3.67 -23.46
N PRO A 133 16.82 -4.44 -22.73
CA PRO A 133 15.93 -3.85 -21.74
C PRO A 133 16.81 -3.21 -20.67
N SER A 134 16.89 -1.89 -20.70
CA SER A 134 17.55 -1.10 -19.67
C SER A 134 16.51 -0.72 -18.63
N LEU A 135 16.64 -1.25 -17.43
CA LEU A 135 15.95 -0.73 -16.24
C LEU A 135 16.56 0.64 -15.95
N VAL A 136 15.95 1.69 -16.47
CA VAL A 136 16.41 3.06 -16.27
C VAL A 136 15.64 3.70 -15.16
N ASN A 137 16.41 4.16 -14.19
CA ASN A 137 16.10 4.98 -13.03
C ASN A 137 15.46 4.29 -11.83
N MET A 138 16.31 3.66 -11.02
CA MET A 138 16.08 3.68 -9.57
C MET A 138 16.56 5.03 -9.03
N PRO A 139 15.68 5.91 -8.55
CA PRO A 139 16.11 7.01 -7.70
C PRO A 139 16.37 6.42 -6.31
N PHE A 140 17.62 6.38 -5.91
CA PHE A 140 18.03 6.23 -4.53
C PHE A 140 17.90 7.56 -3.79
#